data_4411bfbf7c5fdf8df37c783a7db7ec23
#
_entry.id   4411bfbf7c5fdf8df37c783a7db7ec23
#
_cell.length_a   1.000
_cell.length_b   1.000
_cell.length_c   1.000
_cell.angle_alpha   90.00
_cell.angle_beta   90.00
_cell.angle_gamma   90.00
#
_symmetry.space_group_name_H-M   'P 1'
#
loop_
_entity.id
_entity.type
_entity.pdbx_description
1 polymer ?
#
loop_
_entity_poly.entity_id
_entity_poly.type
_entity_poly.pdbx_seq_one_letter_code
_entity_poly.pdbx_strand_id
1 'polypeptide(L)'
;MRKKVVAVLVAMVVGAGVGAALGYGPLLRYKSEGVLSMEIGTSEYKRFAELAVDGHTVQQYVGVVPPPGLEPSQVEQLVRDMPRGEWLMPVPKVSKVDAKQLPDILLQIEQEREKLLLSKEGKEGKASVYLGVQLSYSAPDPHQAAGVAGWLGAYFKDVATRETVRDQVSRWAADNRQFSDRALERKLKYQFDIEQAQNRVAALKKVMSSYPDVARRESQQVVDVRKDNEKFMSPVAQLVGAESEMIDIRERLQRLDREMEQQAFAKALIADAQAALVQARSGSESVLKLADVIVRFSKETNTEAQREKLSSLAADMSSISARFLSQAQFIAQPSVPSRPERPRPLMVIALVAVLAGVLAALWVWRDALVQMLREPHGTKT
;
A
#
# COMPACT_ATOMS: atom_id res chain seq x y z
N MET A 1 8.33 -61.54 -34.05
CA MET A 1 7.65 -60.75 -32.96
C MET A 1 8.56 -60.48 -31.78
N ARG A 2 9.29 -61.43 -31.16
CA ARG A 2 10.12 -61.18 -29.97
C ARG A 2 11.12 -60.03 -30.11
N LYS A 3 11.86 -59.92 -31.23
CA LYS A 3 12.86 -58.83 -31.44
C LYS A 3 12.22 -57.43 -31.46
N LYS A 4 10.96 -57.29 -32.00
CA LYS A 4 10.23 -56.02 -32.06
C LYS A 4 9.74 -55.58 -30.68
N VAL A 5 9.29 -56.53 -29.85
CA VAL A 5 8.86 -56.24 -28.45
C VAL A 5 10.09 -55.83 -27.58
N VAL A 6 11.22 -56.51 -27.77
CA VAL A 6 12.45 -56.18 -27.06
C VAL A 6 12.93 -54.74 -27.39
N ALA A 7 12.84 -54.34 -28.67
CA ALA A 7 13.19 -52.96 -29.07
C ALA A 7 12.33 -51.87 -28.37
N VAL A 8 11.01 -52.13 -28.23
CA VAL A 8 10.10 -51.21 -27.52
C VAL A 8 10.41 -51.17 -26.03
N LEU A 9 10.72 -52.32 -25.39
CA LEU A 9 11.11 -52.35 -23.98
C LEU A 9 12.43 -51.63 -23.72
N VAL A 10 13.42 -51.78 -24.59
CA VAL A 10 14.69 -51.05 -24.50
C VAL A 10 14.46 -49.55 -24.62
N ALA A 11 13.60 -49.12 -25.56
CA ALA A 11 13.27 -47.72 -25.72
C ALA A 11 12.54 -47.12 -24.48
N MET A 12 11.68 -47.91 -23.84
CA MET A 12 11.05 -47.50 -22.55
C MET A 12 12.07 -47.33 -21.42
N VAL A 13 13.03 -48.23 -21.30
CA VAL A 13 14.10 -48.15 -20.28
C VAL A 13 15.00 -46.93 -20.53
N VAL A 14 15.39 -46.70 -21.78
CA VAL A 14 16.15 -45.50 -22.15
C VAL A 14 15.33 -44.24 -21.89
N GLY A 15 14.06 -44.25 -22.27
CA GLY A 15 13.12 -43.15 -21.98
C GLY A 15 12.97 -42.90 -20.48
N ALA A 16 12.88 -43.94 -19.65
CA ALA A 16 12.87 -43.81 -18.19
C ALA A 16 14.18 -43.18 -17.65
N GLY A 17 15.32 -43.56 -18.20
CA GLY A 17 16.63 -42.95 -17.85
C GLY A 17 16.70 -41.46 -18.19
N VAL A 18 16.24 -41.08 -19.39
CA VAL A 18 16.12 -39.68 -19.80
C VAL A 18 15.10 -38.95 -18.92
N GLY A 19 13.94 -39.55 -18.64
CA GLY A 19 12.92 -39.00 -17.74
C GLY A 19 13.44 -38.79 -16.33
N ALA A 20 14.28 -39.71 -15.82
CA ALA A 20 14.94 -39.55 -14.52
C ALA A 20 15.94 -38.38 -14.55
N ALA A 21 16.79 -38.27 -15.56
CA ALA A 21 17.71 -37.15 -15.72
C ALA A 21 17.00 -35.80 -15.78
N LEU A 22 15.86 -35.70 -16.47
CA LEU A 22 15.03 -34.50 -16.54
C LEU A 22 14.28 -34.23 -15.23
N GLY A 23 13.69 -35.27 -14.62
CA GLY A 23 12.86 -35.17 -13.42
C GLY A 23 13.65 -34.85 -12.15
N TYR A 24 14.88 -35.36 -12.01
CA TYR A 24 15.78 -35.04 -10.90
C TYR A 24 16.78 -33.92 -11.22
N GLY A 25 16.78 -33.37 -12.43
CA GLY A 25 17.64 -32.28 -12.88
C GLY A 25 16.85 -30.95 -13.05
N PRO A 26 16.81 -30.42 -14.28
CA PRO A 26 16.37 -29.05 -14.53
C PRO A 26 14.86 -28.76 -14.25
N LEU A 27 14.04 -29.83 -14.15
CA LEU A 27 12.59 -29.69 -13.87
C LEU A 27 12.27 -29.74 -12.38
N LEU A 28 13.24 -30.00 -11.51
CA LEU A 28 13.07 -30.01 -10.07
C LEU A 28 12.94 -28.58 -9.58
N ARG A 29 11.82 -28.25 -8.89
CA ARG A 29 11.62 -26.93 -8.29
C ARG A 29 11.18 -27.07 -6.84
N TYR A 30 11.75 -26.21 -6.01
CA TYR A 30 11.43 -26.08 -4.60
C TYR A 30 10.72 -24.77 -4.38
N LYS A 31 9.53 -24.80 -3.76
CA LYS A 31 8.76 -23.61 -3.43
C LYS A 31 8.97 -23.25 -1.97
N SER A 32 9.39 -22.03 -1.71
CA SER A 32 9.41 -21.45 -0.37
C SER A 32 8.31 -20.42 -0.23
N GLU A 33 7.67 -20.41 0.93
CA GLU A 33 6.58 -19.48 1.26
C GLU A 33 6.88 -18.79 2.59
N GLY A 34 6.51 -17.53 2.67
CA GLY A 34 6.58 -16.74 3.91
C GLY A 34 5.35 -15.85 4.05
N VAL A 35 4.97 -15.54 5.29
CA VAL A 35 3.86 -14.62 5.59
C VAL A 35 4.42 -13.40 6.29
N LEU A 36 4.34 -12.26 5.60
CA LEU A 36 4.72 -10.96 6.13
C LEU A 36 3.49 -10.35 6.83
N SER A 37 3.60 -10.09 8.13
CA SER A 37 2.58 -9.35 8.89
C SER A 37 2.62 -7.89 8.51
N MET A 38 1.47 -7.38 8.05
CA MET A 38 1.31 -5.98 7.71
C MET A 38 -0.19 -5.68 7.70
N GLU A 39 -0.69 -4.97 8.71
CA GLU A 39 -2.10 -4.55 8.70
C GLU A 39 -2.36 -3.55 7.58
N ILE A 40 -3.03 -4.02 6.52
CA ILE A 40 -3.31 -3.23 5.31
C ILE A 40 -4.79 -3.33 4.98
N GLY A 41 -5.40 -2.18 4.64
CA GLY A 41 -6.75 -2.16 4.08
C GLY A 41 -6.77 -2.74 2.67
N THR A 42 -7.95 -3.22 2.22
CA THR A 42 -8.11 -3.82 0.87
C THR A 42 -7.68 -2.87 -0.24
N SER A 43 -8.01 -1.58 -0.14
CA SER A 43 -7.62 -0.56 -1.13
C SER A 43 -6.11 -0.29 -1.13
N GLU A 44 -5.49 -0.24 0.05
CA GLU A 44 -4.04 -0.10 0.19
C GLU A 44 -3.31 -1.31 -0.41
N TYR A 45 -3.80 -2.54 -0.10
CA TYR A 45 -3.22 -3.76 -0.66
C TYR A 45 -3.25 -3.77 -2.19
N LYS A 46 -4.40 -3.48 -2.81
CA LYS A 46 -4.51 -3.44 -4.27
C LYS A 46 -3.49 -2.48 -4.87
N ARG A 47 -3.38 -1.27 -4.33
CA ARG A 47 -2.44 -0.27 -4.79
C ARG A 47 -0.97 -0.71 -4.62
N PHE A 48 -0.62 -1.26 -3.46
CA PHE A 48 0.75 -1.75 -3.23
C PHE A 48 1.08 -2.95 -4.10
N ALA A 49 0.12 -3.86 -4.33
CA ALA A 49 0.29 -5.00 -5.22
C ALA A 49 0.49 -4.58 -6.68
N GLU A 50 -0.29 -3.61 -7.17
CA GLU A 50 -0.13 -3.05 -8.52
C GLU A 50 1.26 -2.44 -8.71
N LEU A 51 1.75 -1.68 -7.73
CA LEU A 51 3.10 -1.10 -7.77
C LEU A 51 4.20 -2.14 -7.63
N ALA A 52 3.97 -3.17 -6.81
CA ALA A 52 4.96 -4.23 -6.59
C ALA A 52 5.13 -5.15 -7.80
N VAL A 53 4.15 -5.26 -8.68
CA VAL A 53 4.26 -6.02 -9.94
C VAL A 53 4.74 -5.16 -11.11
N ASP A 54 4.88 -3.84 -10.93
CA ASP A 54 5.41 -2.96 -11.98
C ASP A 54 6.90 -3.23 -12.23
N GLY A 55 7.24 -3.58 -13.47
CA GLY A 55 8.60 -3.96 -13.87
C GLY A 55 9.65 -2.87 -13.62
N HIS A 56 9.28 -1.60 -13.76
CA HIS A 56 10.19 -0.49 -13.49
C HIS A 56 10.52 -0.37 -11.99
N THR A 57 9.51 -0.53 -11.14
CA THR A 57 9.66 -0.52 -9.68
C THR A 57 10.57 -1.66 -9.21
N VAL A 58 10.37 -2.87 -9.76
CA VAL A 58 11.24 -4.03 -9.49
C VAL A 58 12.68 -3.74 -9.89
N GLN A 59 12.93 -3.24 -11.11
CA GLN A 59 14.27 -2.91 -11.59
C GLN A 59 14.99 -1.88 -10.72
N GLN A 60 14.27 -0.85 -10.27
CA GLN A 60 14.84 0.17 -9.36
C GLN A 60 15.30 -0.48 -8.05
N TYR A 61 14.48 -1.35 -7.46
CA TYR A 61 14.81 -2.00 -6.20
C TYR A 61 15.95 -3.01 -6.35
N VAL A 62 15.95 -3.81 -7.42
CA VAL A 62 17.05 -4.74 -7.74
C VAL A 62 18.37 -4.00 -7.88
N GLY A 63 18.38 -2.79 -8.45
CA GLY A 63 19.58 -1.95 -8.57
C GLY A 63 20.11 -1.45 -7.22
N VAL A 64 19.30 -1.43 -6.18
CA VAL A 64 19.69 -1.03 -4.80
C VAL A 64 19.99 -2.23 -3.92
N VAL A 65 19.11 -3.26 -3.97
CA VAL A 65 19.20 -4.48 -3.17
C VAL A 65 19.02 -5.69 -4.09
N PRO A 66 20.10 -6.27 -4.61
CA PRO A 66 20.00 -7.44 -5.48
C PRO A 66 19.46 -8.66 -4.71
N PRO A 67 18.65 -9.52 -5.37
CA PRO A 67 18.16 -10.74 -4.76
C PRO A 67 19.31 -11.72 -4.47
N PRO A 68 19.34 -12.35 -3.29
CA PRO A 68 20.44 -13.18 -2.87
C PRO A 68 20.53 -14.49 -3.69
N GLY A 69 21.75 -14.86 -4.07
CA GLY A 69 22.04 -16.16 -4.70
C GLY A 69 21.52 -16.32 -6.13
N LEU A 70 21.08 -15.26 -6.79
CA LEU A 70 20.69 -15.28 -8.20
C LEU A 70 21.83 -14.78 -9.09
N GLU A 71 22.04 -15.47 -10.21
CA GLU A 71 22.88 -14.97 -11.29
C GLU A 71 22.17 -13.85 -12.08
N PRO A 72 22.91 -12.98 -12.80
CA PRO A 72 22.30 -11.87 -13.56
C PRO A 72 21.19 -12.31 -14.51
N SER A 73 21.33 -13.43 -15.18
CA SER A 73 20.32 -14.02 -16.07
C SER A 73 19.04 -14.44 -15.34
N GLN A 74 19.18 -14.97 -14.12
CA GLN A 74 18.05 -15.34 -13.25
C GLN A 74 17.36 -14.12 -12.67
N VAL A 75 18.10 -13.05 -12.39
CA VAL A 75 17.55 -11.77 -11.97
C VAL A 75 16.68 -11.15 -13.08
N GLU A 76 17.17 -11.17 -14.34
CA GLU A 76 16.36 -10.71 -15.48
C GLU A 76 15.09 -11.55 -15.67
N GLN A 77 15.18 -12.86 -15.43
CA GLN A 77 14.02 -13.73 -15.48
C GLN A 77 13.04 -13.41 -14.34
N LEU A 78 13.52 -13.22 -13.11
CA LEU A 78 12.72 -12.80 -11.98
C LEU A 78 11.95 -11.50 -12.30
N VAL A 79 12.64 -10.48 -12.78
CA VAL A 79 12.02 -9.19 -13.17
C VAL A 79 10.93 -9.36 -14.24
N ARG A 80 11.13 -10.28 -15.21
CA ARG A 80 10.11 -10.59 -16.24
C ARG A 80 8.90 -11.35 -15.69
N ASP A 81 9.09 -12.19 -14.66
CA ASP A 81 8.03 -13.01 -14.10
C ASP A 81 7.22 -12.28 -12.99
N MET A 82 7.81 -11.25 -12.35
CA MET A 82 7.17 -10.46 -11.30
C MET A 82 5.80 -9.87 -11.70
N PRO A 83 5.59 -9.36 -12.94
CA PRO A 83 4.30 -8.80 -13.36
C PRO A 83 3.13 -9.79 -13.36
N ARG A 84 3.40 -11.11 -13.33
CA ARG A 84 2.33 -12.12 -13.23
C ARG A 84 1.63 -12.13 -11.88
N GLY A 85 2.27 -11.56 -10.83
CA GLY A 85 1.69 -11.42 -9.50
C GLY A 85 1.48 -12.73 -8.71
N GLU A 86 1.88 -13.88 -9.25
CA GLU A 86 1.68 -15.21 -8.62
C GLU A 86 2.45 -15.38 -7.30
N TRP A 87 3.45 -14.54 -7.08
CA TRP A 87 4.30 -14.55 -5.89
C TRP A 87 3.70 -13.83 -4.68
N LEU A 88 2.60 -13.08 -4.86
CA LEU A 88 2.01 -12.19 -3.86
C LEU A 88 0.53 -12.52 -3.65
N MET A 89 0.14 -12.82 -2.42
CA MET A 89 -1.26 -13.11 -2.07
C MET A 89 -1.65 -12.44 -0.76
N PRO A 90 -2.87 -11.85 -0.65
CA PRO A 90 -3.35 -11.29 0.61
C PRO A 90 -3.74 -12.41 1.59
N VAL A 91 -3.43 -12.19 2.87
CA VAL A 91 -3.85 -13.07 3.97
C VAL A 91 -4.97 -12.37 4.73
N PRO A 92 -6.22 -12.87 4.70
CA PRO A 92 -7.34 -12.25 5.41
C PRO A 92 -7.16 -12.33 6.92
N LYS A 93 -7.61 -11.28 7.64
CA LYS A 93 -7.64 -11.27 9.10
C LYS A 93 -8.84 -12.10 9.57
N VAL A 94 -8.61 -13.34 9.99
CA VAL A 94 -9.63 -14.20 10.58
C VAL A 94 -9.82 -13.82 12.05
N SER A 95 -11.00 -13.35 12.41
CA SER A 95 -11.24 -12.69 13.70
C SER A 95 -11.35 -13.60 14.93
N LYS A 96 -11.36 -14.91 14.79
CA LYS A 96 -11.20 -15.91 15.91
C LYS A 96 -10.92 -17.29 15.29
N VAL A 97 -9.76 -17.85 15.52
CA VAL A 97 -9.41 -19.22 15.14
C VAL A 97 -9.53 -20.10 16.37
N ASP A 98 -10.57 -20.92 16.44
CA ASP A 98 -10.57 -22.09 17.29
C ASP A 98 -9.65 -23.14 16.64
N ALA A 99 -8.63 -23.58 17.37
CA ALA A 99 -7.65 -24.56 16.87
C ALA A 99 -8.27 -25.88 16.35
N LYS A 100 -9.51 -26.17 16.73
CA LYS A 100 -10.30 -27.31 16.22
C LYS A 100 -10.89 -27.09 14.83
N GLN A 101 -10.93 -25.85 14.31
CA GLN A 101 -11.52 -25.48 13.03
C GLN A 101 -10.47 -25.14 11.96
N LEU A 102 -9.17 -25.39 12.23
CA LEU A 102 -8.08 -25.11 11.29
C LEU A 102 -8.29 -25.67 9.87
N PRO A 103 -8.80 -26.91 9.67
CA PRO A 103 -9.04 -27.43 8.35
C PRO A 103 -10.17 -26.69 7.60
N ASP A 104 -11.24 -26.31 8.32
CA ASP A 104 -12.39 -25.60 7.73
C ASP A 104 -12.04 -24.14 7.42
N ILE A 105 -11.15 -23.53 8.20
CA ILE A 105 -10.66 -22.17 7.98
C ILE A 105 -9.76 -22.12 6.74
N LEU A 106 -8.92 -23.09 6.51
CA LEU A 106 -8.11 -23.18 5.28
C LEU A 106 -9.00 -23.31 4.05
N LEU A 107 -10.07 -24.09 4.13
CA LEU A 107 -11.09 -24.22 3.08
C LEU A 107 -11.86 -22.91 2.85
N GLN A 108 -12.22 -22.20 3.92
CA GLN A 108 -12.88 -20.88 3.82
C GLN A 108 -11.93 -19.81 3.23
N ILE A 109 -10.66 -19.81 3.60
CA ILE A 109 -9.64 -18.92 3.02
C ILE A 109 -9.50 -19.18 1.52
N GLU A 110 -9.54 -20.44 1.11
CA GLU A 110 -9.46 -20.83 -0.31
C GLU A 110 -10.72 -20.42 -1.09
N GLN A 111 -11.91 -20.57 -0.50
CA GLN A 111 -13.19 -20.13 -1.08
C GLN A 111 -13.34 -18.60 -1.12
N GLU A 112 -12.89 -17.86 -0.09
CA GLU A 112 -12.86 -16.39 -0.13
C GLU A 112 -11.82 -15.86 -1.12
N ARG A 113 -10.72 -16.56 -1.29
CA ARG A 113 -9.70 -16.30 -2.32
C ARG A 113 -10.29 -16.43 -3.72
N GLU A 114 -11.04 -17.49 -3.99
CA GLU A 114 -11.72 -17.71 -5.27
C GLU A 114 -12.79 -16.64 -5.54
N LYS A 115 -13.55 -16.25 -4.52
CA LYS A 115 -14.53 -15.15 -4.60
C LYS A 115 -13.87 -13.79 -4.83
N LEU A 116 -12.71 -13.51 -4.24
CA LEU A 116 -11.94 -12.27 -4.46
C LEU A 116 -11.36 -12.19 -5.87
N LEU A 117 -10.94 -13.32 -6.44
CA LEU A 117 -10.46 -13.41 -7.81
C LEU A 117 -11.61 -13.27 -8.83
N LEU A 118 -12.83 -13.73 -8.48
CA LEU A 118 -14.00 -13.68 -9.34
C LEU A 118 -14.83 -12.40 -9.20
N SER A 119 -14.72 -11.66 -8.09
CA SER A 119 -15.47 -10.42 -7.89
C SER A 119 -14.79 -9.24 -8.60
N LYS A 120 -15.08 -9.10 -9.89
CA LYS A 120 -14.76 -7.91 -10.69
C LYS A 120 -15.61 -6.68 -10.36
N GLU A 121 -16.59 -6.78 -9.47
CA GLU A 121 -17.51 -5.69 -9.18
C GLU A 121 -17.60 -5.41 -7.67
N GLY A 122 -17.23 -4.17 -7.33
CA GLY A 122 -17.27 -3.66 -5.98
C GLY A 122 -18.68 -3.57 -5.42
N LYS A 123 -18.92 -4.30 -4.34
CA LYS A 123 -19.80 -3.84 -3.27
C LYS A 123 -18.90 -3.43 -2.11
N GLU A 124 -18.85 -2.14 -1.85
CA GLU A 124 -18.27 -1.54 -0.64
C GLU A 124 -19.00 -2.09 0.59
N GLY A 125 -18.59 -3.27 1.04
CA GLY A 125 -19.05 -3.88 2.26
C GLY A 125 -17.88 -4.09 3.20
N LYS A 126 -17.83 -3.33 4.31
CA LYS A 126 -16.90 -3.39 5.46
C LYS A 126 -15.44 -3.57 5.02
N ALA A 127 -14.64 -2.52 5.16
CA ALA A 127 -13.22 -2.52 4.87
C ALA A 127 -12.57 -3.75 5.52
N SER A 128 -12.36 -4.80 4.74
CA SER A 128 -11.65 -5.98 5.21
C SER A 128 -10.19 -5.59 5.35
N VAL A 129 -9.67 -5.77 6.56
CA VAL A 129 -8.27 -5.56 6.88
C VAL A 129 -7.57 -6.90 6.69
N TYR A 130 -6.50 -6.92 5.91
CA TYR A 130 -5.64 -8.09 5.79
C TYR A 130 -4.66 -8.16 6.97
N LEU A 131 -4.40 -9.39 7.45
CA LEU A 131 -3.38 -9.66 8.45
C LEU A 131 -1.98 -9.40 7.90
N GLY A 132 -1.82 -9.61 6.59
CA GLY A 132 -0.56 -9.46 5.90
C GLY A 132 -0.62 -9.99 4.48
N VAL A 133 0.56 -10.33 3.97
CA VAL A 133 0.74 -10.88 2.62
C VAL A 133 1.56 -12.16 2.66
N GLN A 134 1.12 -13.16 1.92
CA GLN A 134 1.87 -14.37 1.66
C GLN A 134 2.72 -14.14 0.42
N LEU A 135 3.98 -14.49 0.53
CA LEU A 135 4.99 -14.35 -0.50
C LEU A 135 5.53 -15.73 -0.83
N SER A 136 5.67 -16.04 -2.10
CA SER A 136 6.16 -17.36 -2.52
C SER A 136 7.12 -17.24 -3.71
N TYR A 137 8.15 -18.11 -3.72
CA TYR A 137 9.08 -18.21 -4.81
C TYR A 137 9.52 -19.66 -5.04
N SER A 138 9.68 -20.05 -6.31
CA SER A 138 10.10 -21.40 -6.70
C SER A 138 11.43 -21.36 -7.45
N ALA A 139 12.43 -22.10 -6.95
CA ALA A 139 13.77 -22.20 -7.56
C ALA A 139 14.24 -23.66 -7.65
N PRO A 140 15.27 -23.95 -8.47
CA PRO A 140 15.90 -25.26 -8.50
C PRO A 140 16.63 -25.62 -7.19
N ASP A 141 17.16 -24.62 -6.48
CA ASP A 141 17.81 -24.78 -5.19
C ASP A 141 16.88 -24.36 -4.04
N PRO A 142 16.69 -25.18 -2.99
CA PRO A 142 15.83 -24.89 -1.86
C PRO A 142 16.28 -23.66 -1.05
N HIS A 143 17.59 -23.44 -0.89
CA HIS A 143 18.13 -22.27 -0.20
C HIS A 143 17.90 -20.99 -0.99
N GLN A 144 18.05 -21.05 -2.30
CA GLN A 144 17.74 -19.94 -3.20
C GLN A 144 16.26 -19.60 -3.16
N ALA A 145 15.35 -20.60 -3.15
CA ALA A 145 13.92 -20.38 -3.03
C ALA A 145 13.58 -19.61 -1.74
N ALA A 146 14.14 -20.01 -0.59
CA ALA A 146 13.93 -19.35 0.69
C ALA A 146 14.51 -17.92 0.72
N GLY A 147 15.73 -17.75 0.22
CA GLY A 147 16.41 -16.45 0.16
C GLY A 147 15.64 -15.42 -0.67
N VAL A 148 15.19 -15.83 -1.87
CA VAL A 148 14.42 -14.93 -2.75
C VAL A 148 13.02 -14.66 -2.18
N ALA A 149 12.34 -15.63 -1.57
CA ALA A 149 11.06 -15.39 -0.90
C ALA A 149 11.20 -14.36 0.25
N GLY A 150 12.29 -14.41 1.01
CA GLY A 150 12.63 -13.39 2.02
C GLY A 150 12.89 -12.02 1.41
N TRP A 151 13.62 -11.96 0.30
CA TRP A 151 13.87 -10.74 -0.45
C TRP A 151 12.58 -10.12 -0.99
N LEU A 152 11.64 -10.92 -1.51
CA LEU A 152 10.33 -10.45 -1.96
C LEU A 152 9.55 -9.77 -0.83
N GLY A 153 9.68 -10.26 0.41
CA GLY A 153 9.07 -9.59 1.57
C GLY A 153 9.68 -8.24 1.87
N ALA A 154 11.01 -8.14 1.81
CA ALA A 154 11.71 -6.86 1.97
C ALA A 154 11.35 -5.89 0.83
N TYR A 155 11.26 -6.36 -0.40
CA TYR A 155 10.83 -5.59 -1.55
C TYR A 155 9.39 -5.06 -1.40
N PHE A 156 8.43 -5.92 -1.05
CA PHE A 156 7.03 -5.49 -0.87
C PHE A 156 6.89 -4.46 0.25
N LYS A 157 7.57 -4.67 1.36
CA LYS A 157 7.67 -3.73 2.47
C LYS A 157 8.23 -2.38 2.03
N ASP A 158 9.26 -2.39 1.21
CA ASP A 158 9.89 -1.18 0.67
C ASP A 158 8.94 -0.40 -0.25
N VAL A 159 8.24 -1.10 -1.17
CA VAL A 159 7.23 -0.50 -2.04
C VAL A 159 6.10 0.14 -1.23
N ALA A 160 5.57 -0.59 -0.23
CA ALA A 160 4.50 -0.09 0.63
C ALA A 160 4.95 1.16 1.42
N THR A 161 6.18 1.15 1.94
CA THR A 161 6.78 2.29 2.66
C THR A 161 6.90 3.51 1.73
N ARG A 162 7.52 3.31 0.55
CA ARG A 162 7.74 4.39 -0.43
C ARG A 162 6.43 5.06 -0.84
N GLU A 163 5.42 4.26 -1.15
CA GLU A 163 4.12 4.78 -1.58
C GLU A 163 3.40 5.51 -0.45
N THR A 164 3.41 4.96 0.75
CA THR A 164 2.78 5.61 1.90
C THR A 164 3.43 6.94 2.25
N VAL A 165 4.77 7.03 2.16
CA VAL A 165 5.50 8.29 2.37
C VAL A 165 5.12 9.32 1.30
N ARG A 166 5.07 8.93 0.02
CA ARG A 166 4.63 9.81 -1.07
C ARG A 166 3.21 10.32 -0.89
N ASP A 167 2.28 9.43 -0.53
CA ASP A 167 0.91 9.79 -0.24
C ASP A 167 0.80 10.78 0.91
N GLN A 168 1.56 10.56 1.98
CA GLN A 168 1.54 11.46 3.13
C GLN A 168 2.02 12.87 2.76
N VAL A 169 3.13 12.97 2.03
CA VAL A 169 3.63 14.28 1.56
C VAL A 169 2.64 14.93 0.58
N SER A 170 1.98 14.13 -0.27
CA SER A 170 0.94 14.63 -1.17
C SER A 170 -0.29 15.13 -0.41
N ARG A 171 -0.71 14.45 0.67
CA ARG A 171 -1.78 14.91 1.57
C ARG A 171 -1.40 16.22 2.24
N TRP A 172 -0.21 16.32 2.81
CA TRP A 172 0.26 17.59 3.38
C TRP A 172 0.23 18.75 2.37
N ALA A 173 0.63 18.48 1.12
CA ALA A 173 0.59 19.49 0.06
C ALA A 173 -0.85 19.89 -0.31
N ALA A 174 -1.78 18.94 -0.34
CA ALA A 174 -3.18 19.20 -0.63
C ALA A 174 -3.84 20.02 0.49
N ASP A 175 -3.63 19.61 1.75
CA ASP A 175 -4.17 20.30 2.93
C ASP A 175 -3.63 21.74 3.03
N ASN A 176 -2.32 21.92 2.78
CA ASN A 176 -1.70 23.25 2.77
C ASN A 176 -2.29 24.15 1.67
N ARG A 177 -2.52 23.62 0.47
CA ARG A 177 -3.17 24.38 -0.62
C ARG A 177 -4.59 24.75 -0.25
N GLN A 178 -5.40 23.78 0.19
CA GLN A 178 -6.80 24.02 0.57
C GLN A 178 -6.92 25.07 1.69
N PHE A 179 -6.01 25.05 2.66
CA PHE A 179 -5.95 26.06 3.70
C PHE A 179 -5.61 27.44 3.10
N SER A 180 -4.54 27.52 2.29
CA SER A 180 -4.06 28.78 1.72
C SER A 180 -5.12 29.49 0.88
N ASP A 181 -5.92 28.73 0.10
CA ASP A 181 -6.98 29.26 -0.76
C ASP A 181 -8.09 29.96 0.05
N ARG A 182 -8.36 29.50 1.28
CA ARG A 182 -9.43 30.01 2.13
C ARG A 182 -8.94 30.99 3.21
N ALA A 183 -7.67 30.97 3.54
CA ALA A 183 -7.12 31.74 4.65
C ALA A 183 -7.19 33.26 4.39
N LEU A 184 -6.85 33.68 3.17
CA LEU A 184 -6.90 35.11 2.80
C LEU A 184 -8.32 35.66 2.86
N GLU A 185 -9.31 34.94 2.32
CA GLU A 185 -10.72 35.33 2.37
C GLU A 185 -11.21 35.47 3.81
N ARG A 186 -10.88 34.48 4.67
CA ARG A 186 -11.23 34.55 6.11
C ARG A 186 -10.56 35.71 6.81
N LYS A 187 -9.31 36.01 6.50
CA LYS A 187 -8.57 37.13 7.07
C LYS A 187 -9.23 38.44 6.72
N LEU A 188 -9.55 38.66 5.45
CA LEU A 188 -10.25 39.88 4.98
C LEU A 188 -11.63 40.00 5.63
N LYS A 189 -12.35 38.89 5.75
CA LYS A 189 -13.65 38.90 6.44
C LYS A 189 -13.51 39.31 7.91
N TYR A 190 -12.58 38.73 8.66
CA TYR A 190 -12.39 39.11 10.07
C TYR A 190 -11.94 40.56 10.22
N GLN A 191 -11.10 41.06 9.32
CA GLN A 191 -10.71 42.48 9.32
C GLN A 191 -11.92 43.39 9.09
N PHE A 192 -12.79 43.06 8.12
CA PHE A 192 -14.01 43.78 7.86
C PHE A 192 -14.98 43.74 9.06
N ASP A 193 -15.18 42.56 9.64
CA ASP A 193 -16.04 42.37 10.82
C ASP A 193 -15.56 43.20 12.01
N ILE A 194 -14.24 43.29 12.22
CA ILE A 194 -13.62 44.15 13.26
C ILE A 194 -13.92 45.62 12.97
N GLU A 195 -13.76 46.07 11.72
CA GLU A 195 -14.08 47.46 11.33
C GLU A 195 -15.55 47.80 11.57
N GLN A 196 -16.48 46.91 11.20
CA GLN A 196 -17.90 47.06 11.46
C GLN A 196 -18.19 47.13 12.97
N ALA A 197 -17.60 46.26 13.78
CA ALA A 197 -17.77 46.29 15.23
C ALA A 197 -17.20 47.58 15.84
N GLN A 198 -16.05 48.08 15.36
CA GLN A 198 -15.46 49.36 15.79
C GLN A 198 -16.38 50.54 15.47
N ASN A 199 -16.91 50.58 14.25
CA ASN A 199 -17.87 51.65 13.84
C ASN A 199 -19.12 51.61 14.69
N ARG A 200 -19.66 50.43 15.03
CA ARG A 200 -20.79 50.25 15.93
C ARG A 200 -20.49 50.73 17.34
N VAL A 201 -19.34 50.36 17.90
CA VAL A 201 -18.89 50.83 19.21
C VAL A 201 -18.76 52.35 19.25
N ALA A 202 -18.19 52.98 18.20
CA ALA A 202 -18.05 54.41 18.09
C ALA A 202 -19.43 55.14 18.03
N ALA A 203 -20.36 54.60 17.24
CA ALA A 203 -21.72 55.11 17.13
C ALA A 203 -22.48 55.03 18.47
N LEU A 204 -22.40 53.91 19.19
CA LEU A 204 -23.01 53.71 20.49
C LEU A 204 -22.42 54.67 21.54
N LYS A 205 -21.10 54.85 21.56
CA LYS A 205 -20.47 55.84 22.45
C LYS A 205 -20.92 57.26 22.16
N LYS A 206 -21.13 57.62 20.90
CA LYS A 206 -21.67 58.93 20.51
C LYS A 206 -23.12 59.10 20.98
N VAL A 207 -23.98 58.09 20.84
CA VAL A 207 -25.37 58.10 21.35
C VAL A 207 -25.35 58.28 22.87
N MET A 208 -24.53 57.52 23.60
CA MET A 208 -24.44 57.63 25.04
C MET A 208 -23.95 59.01 25.51
N SER A 209 -23.03 59.64 24.80
CA SER A 209 -22.57 60.99 25.10
C SER A 209 -23.62 62.09 24.82
N SER A 210 -24.46 61.85 23.80
CA SER A 210 -25.57 62.81 23.45
C SER A 210 -26.78 62.70 24.37
N TYR A 211 -26.97 61.51 25.00
CA TYR A 211 -28.14 61.26 25.87
C TYR A 211 -27.71 60.61 27.21
N PRO A 212 -27.03 61.35 28.11
CA PRO A 212 -26.41 60.74 29.31
C PRO A 212 -27.48 60.28 30.34
N ASP A 213 -28.68 60.80 30.35
CA ASP A 213 -29.76 60.37 31.24
C ASP A 213 -30.34 59.01 30.89
N VAL A 214 -30.36 58.65 29.60
CA VAL A 214 -30.77 57.30 29.14
C VAL A 214 -29.75 56.22 29.57
N ALA A 215 -28.49 56.56 29.55
CA ALA A 215 -27.42 55.65 30.00
C ALA A 215 -27.46 55.35 31.51
N ARG A 216 -27.96 56.31 32.34
CA ARG A 216 -28.06 56.18 33.81
C ARG A 216 -29.30 55.43 34.30
N ARG A 217 -30.43 55.50 33.61
CA ARG A 217 -31.73 54.94 34.08
C ARG A 217 -31.87 53.45 33.85
N GLU A 218 -31.09 52.85 32.94
CA GLU A 218 -31.29 51.44 32.51
C GLU A 218 -30.32 50.43 33.16
N SER A 219 -29.50 50.84 34.15
CA SER A 219 -28.53 49.93 34.81
C SER A 219 -29.17 48.84 35.70
N GLN A 220 -30.49 48.78 35.80
CA GLN A 220 -31.21 47.79 36.63
C GLN A 220 -31.94 46.68 35.88
N GLN A 221 -31.93 46.65 34.55
CA GLN A 221 -32.55 45.55 33.78
C GLN A 221 -31.56 44.40 33.59
N VAL A 222 -31.87 43.24 34.17
CA VAL A 222 -31.22 41.96 33.88
C VAL A 222 -31.53 41.56 32.44
N VAL A 223 -30.55 41.66 31.57
CA VAL A 223 -30.72 41.41 30.14
C VAL A 223 -30.41 39.93 29.85
N ASP A 224 -31.44 39.20 29.43
CA ASP A 224 -31.26 37.88 28.80
C ASP A 224 -30.78 38.10 27.35
N VAL A 225 -29.49 37.86 27.13
CA VAL A 225 -28.81 38.15 25.86
C VAL A 225 -29.12 37.05 24.85
N ARG A 226 -30.33 37.06 24.27
CA ARG A 226 -30.61 36.30 23.04
C ARG A 226 -30.41 37.22 21.83
N LYS A 227 -29.65 36.75 20.83
CA LYS A 227 -29.28 37.53 19.62
C LYS A 227 -30.45 38.22 18.91
N ASP A 228 -31.67 37.73 19.04
CA ASP A 228 -32.86 38.25 18.36
C ASP A 228 -33.44 39.54 19.02
N ASN A 229 -32.97 39.91 20.22
CA ASN A 229 -33.47 41.07 20.97
C ASN A 229 -32.50 42.25 21.01
N GLU A 230 -31.43 42.26 20.23
CA GLU A 230 -30.41 43.32 20.25
C GLU A 230 -30.96 44.74 20.09
N LYS A 231 -31.98 44.90 19.25
CA LYS A 231 -32.61 46.22 18.98
C LYS A 231 -33.35 46.82 20.18
N PHE A 232 -33.69 45.98 21.17
CA PHE A 232 -34.45 46.40 22.37
C PHE A 232 -33.57 46.46 23.63
N MET A 233 -32.28 46.24 23.49
CA MET A 233 -31.33 46.37 24.59
C MET A 233 -30.95 47.81 24.84
N SER A 234 -30.55 48.11 26.09
CA SER A 234 -29.99 49.41 26.43
C SER A 234 -28.73 49.73 25.63
N PRO A 235 -28.43 50.99 25.32
CA PRO A 235 -27.20 51.37 24.61
C PRO A 235 -25.93 50.86 25.30
N VAL A 236 -25.93 50.73 26.63
CA VAL A 236 -24.82 50.17 27.42
C VAL A 236 -24.68 48.66 27.15
N ALA A 237 -25.79 47.89 27.18
CA ALA A 237 -25.77 46.49 26.92
C ALA A 237 -25.34 46.19 25.46
N GLN A 238 -25.78 46.97 24.48
CA GLN A 238 -25.34 46.89 23.09
C GLN A 238 -23.85 47.21 22.94
N LEU A 239 -23.34 48.21 23.69
CA LEU A 239 -21.90 48.52 23.68
C LEU A 239 -21.05 47.36 24.21
N VAL A 240 -21.44 46.79 25.36
CA VAL A 240 -20.73 45.61 25.94
C VAL A 240 -20.79 44.43 24.98
N GLY A 241 -21.93 44.17 24.34
CA GLY A 241 -22.06 43.12 23.33
C GLY A 241 -21.13 43.33 22.14
N ALA A 242 -21.11 44.56 21.59
CA ALA A 242 -20.24 44.88 20.45
C ALA A 242 -18.74 44.85 20.81
N GLU A 243 -18.36 45.26 22.01
CA GLU A 243 -16.97 45.15 22.49
C GLU A 243 -16.55 43.66 22.70
N SER A 244 -17.45 42.83 23.24
CA SER A 244 -17.23 41.39 23.38
C SER A 244 -17.10 40.70 22.02
N GLU A 245 -17.97 40.98 21.06
CA GLU A 245 -17.90 40.49 19.69
C GLU A 245 -16.56 40.86 19.02
N MET A 246 -16.12 42.09 19.19
CA MET A 246 -14.83 42.55 18.66
C MET A 246 -13.62 41.79 19.27
N ILE A 247 -13.68 41.47 20.56
CA ILE A 247 -12.66 40.64 21.21
C ILE A 247 -12.66 39.25 20.60
N ASP A 248 -13.79 38.59 20.46
CA ASP A 248 -13.94 37.25 19.86
C ASP A 248 -13.38 37.21 18.43
N ILE A 249 -13.69 38.25 17.61
CA ILE A 249 -13.21 38.30 16.23
C ILE A 249 -11.68 38.50 16.19
N ARG A 250 -11.12 39.34 17.10
CA ARG A 250 -9.67 39.52 17.21
C ARG A 250 -8.97 38.23 17.60
N GLU A 251 -9.49 37.45 18.54
CA GLU A 251 -8.97 36.17 18.91
C GLU A 251 -8.99 35.18 17.73
N ARG A 252 -10.09 35.14 16.95
CA ARG A 252 -10.16 34.32 15.73
C ARG A 252 -9.16 34.74 14.68
N LEU A 253 -8.95 36.04 14.50
CA LEU A 253 -7.93 36.58 13.60
C LEU A 253 -6.52 36.16 14.04
N GLN A 254 -6.24 36.28 15.33
CA GLN A 254 -4.95 35.89 15.89
C GLN A 254 -4.67 34.37 15.73
N ARG A 255 -5.69 33.53 15.94
CA ARG A 255 -5.59 32.09 15.67
C ARG A 255 -5.34 31.82 14.19
N LEU A 256 -6.05 32.50 13.30
CA LEU A 256 -5.84 32.39 11.86
C LEU A 256 -4.44 32.80 11.44
N ASP A 257 -3.91 33.90 11.99
CA ASP A 257 -2.55 34.37 11.70
C ASP A 257 -1.48 33.33 12.16
N ARG A 258 -1.70 32.68 13.32
CA ARG A 258 -0.85 31.56 13.79
C ARG A 258 -0.91 30.35 12.84
N GLU A 259 -2.13 29.98 12.39
CA GLU A 259 -2.31 28.90 11.42
C GLU A 259 -1.66 29.25 10.08
N MET A 260 -1.77 30.50 9.62
CA MET A 260 -1.11 30.95 8.37
C MET A 260 0.42 30.86 8.47
N GLU A 261 1.00 31.21 9.61
CA GLU A 261 2.43 31.04 9.86
C GLU A 261 2.84 29.55 9.83
N GLN A 262 2.08 28.67 10.50
CA GLN A 262 2.29 27.22 10.46
C GLN A 262 2.26 26.67 9.04
N GLN A 263 1.30 27.12 8.23
CA GLN A 263 1.14 26.64 6.86
C GLN A 263 2.19 27.22 5.91
N ALA A 264 2.64 28.44 6.11
CA ALA A 264 3.75 29.02 5.35
C ALA A 264 5.07 28.26 5.62
N PHE A 265 5.34 27.90 6.85
CA PHE A 265 6.46 27.05 7.23
C PHE A 265 6.32 25.64 6.64
N ALA A 266 5.14 25.02 6.77
CA ALA A 266 4.87 23.70 6.21
C ALA A 266 5.04 23.67 4.68
N LYS A 267 4.65 24.73 3.96
CA LYS A 267 4.80 24.83 2.50
C LYS A 267 6.26 24.69 2.07
N ALA A 268 7.18 25.34 2.76
CA ALA A 268 8.62 25.24 2.47
C ALA A 268 9.14 23.81 2.74
N LEU A 269 8.80 23.24 3.91
CA LEU A 269 9.17 21.87 4.26
C LEU A 269 8.63 20.84 3.25
N ILE A 270 7.35 20.98 2.83
CA ILE A 270 6.70 20.08 1.86
C ILE A 270 7.42 20.15 0.51
N ALA A 271 7.80 21.33 0.03
CA ALA A 271 8.53 21.49 -1.22
C ALA A 271 9.88 20.76 -1.17
N ASP A 272 10.63 20.91 -0.08
CA ASP A 272 11.91 20.22 0.11
C ASP A 272 11.72 18.70 0.27
N ALA A 273 10.66 18.28 0.96
CA ALA A 273 10.28 16.86 1.08
C ALA A 273 9.98 16.25 -0.29
N GLN A 274 9.19 16.93 -1.12
CA GLN A 274 8.89 16.48 -2.49
C GLN A 274 10.16 16.34 -3.33
N ALA A 275 11.06 17.32 -3.29
CA ALA A 275 12.33 17.27 -4.00
C ALA A 275 13.22 16.11 -3.51
N ALA A 276 13.27 15.84 -2.21
CA ALA A 276 14.00 14.73 -1.62
C ALA A 276 13.45 13.37 -2.06
N LEU A 277 12.10 13.23 -2.14
CA LEU A 277 11.43 11.99 -2.55
C LEU A 277 11.62 11.66 -4.03
N VAL A 278 11.80 12.65 -4.90
CA VAL A 278 12.12 12.41 -6.33
C VAL A 278 13.45 11.67 -6.47
N GLN A 279 14.40 11.95 -5.59
CA GLN A 279 15.74 11.35 -5.63
C GLN A 279 15.80 10.00 -4.88
N ALA A 280 14.78 9.62 -4.11
CA ALA A 280 14.79 8.39 -3.34
C ALA A 280 14.48 7.17 -4.22
N ARG A 281 15.35 6.16 -4.14
CA ARG A 281 15.24 4.91 -4.93
C ARG A 281 14.54 3.78 -4.19
N SER A 282 14.43 3.88 -2.85
CA SER A 282 13.80 2.88 -1.99
C SER A 282 12.89 3.52 -0.95
N GLY A 283 12.03 2.72 -0.32
CA GLY A 283 11.14 3.17 0.76
C GLY A 283 11.91 3.59 2.00
N SER A 284 12.92 2.81 2.38
CA SER A 284 13.81 3.14 3.50
C SER A 284 14.59 4.43 3.24
N GLU A 285 15.11 4.63 2.03
CA GLU A 285 15.76 5.88 1.64
C GLU A 285 14.79 7.07 1.67
N SER A 286 13.53 6.86 1.25
CA SER A 286 12.48 7.88 1.33
C SER A 286 12.24 8.37 2.76
N VAL A 287 12.17 7.43 3.71
CA VAL A 287 12.02 7.76 5.14
C VAL A 287 13.24 8.53 5.67
N LEU A 288 14.45 8.08 5.35
CA LEU A 288 15.70 8.73 5.80
C LEU A 288 15.81 10.16 5.24
N LYS A 289 15.61 10.35 3.94
CA LYS A 289 15.67 11.69 3.32
C LYS A 289 14.62 12.63 3.89
N LEU A 290 13.42 12.13 4.19
CA LEU A 290 12.40 12.97 4.80
C LEU A 290 12.72 13.29 6.26
N ALA A 291 13.29 12.34 7.01
CA ALA A 291 13.81 12.61 8.35
C ALA A 291 14.90 13.68 8.34
N ASP A 292 15.82 13.65 7.37
CA ASP A 292 16.87 14.68 7.21
C ASP A 292 16.26 16.06 6.92
N VAL A 293 15.20 16.13 6.10
CA VAL A 293 14.47 17.39 5.87
C VAL A 293 13.88 17.91 7.17
N ILE A 294 13.19 17.06 7.94
CA ILE A 294 12.58 17.42 9.23
C ILE A 294 13.65 17.90 10.22
N VAL A 295 14.78 17.20 10.32
CA VAL A 295 15.91 17.59 11.19
C VAL A 295 16.51 18.92 10.77
N ARG A 296 16.65 19.20 9.46
CA ARG A 296 17.13 20.50 8.98
C ARG A 296 16.17 21.61 9.38
N PHE A 297 14.89 21.46 9.12
CA PHE A 297 13.87 22.43 9.50
C PHE A 297 13.74 22.63 11.01
N SER A 298 14.05 21.60 11.82
CA SER A 298 14.05 21.75 13.28
C SER A 298 15.09 22.75 13.80
N LYS A 299 16.19 22.94 13.07
CA LYS A 299 17.24 23.91 13.39
C LYS A 299 16.88 25.34 12.96
N GLU A 300 15.93 25.46 12.02
CA GLU A 300 15.48 26.73 11.44
C GLU A 300 14.21 27.28 12.11
N THR A 301 13.59 26.50 13.02
CA THR A 301 12.37 26.94 13.72
C THR A 301 12.66 28.02 14.74
N ASN A 302 11.98 29.18 14.57
CA ASN A 302 12.15 30.34 15.42
C ASN A 302 10.96 30.61 16.35
N THR A 303 9.76 30.14 15.95
CA THR A 303 8.51 30.40 16.67
C THR A 303 7.91 29.12 17.24
N GLU A 304 7.02 29.27 18.23
CA GLU A 304 6.27 28.16 18.80
C GLU A 304 5.32 27.54 17.79
N ALA A 305 4.67 28.36 16.95
CA ALA A 305 3.79 27.90 15.88
C ALA A 305 4.50 26.98 14.88
N GLN A 306 5.74 27.32 14.49
CA GLN A 306 6.56 26.50 13.59
C GLN A 306 6.97 25.17 14.26
N ARG A 307 7.35 25.19 15.55
CA ARG A 307 7.71 23.97 16.30
C ARG A 307 6.54 23.03 16.44
N GLU A 308 5.35 23.55 16.74
CA GLU A 308 4.11 22.78 16.83
C GLU A 308 3.79 22.07 15.50
N LYS A 309 3.86 22.80 14.38
CA LYS A 309 3.63 22.23 13.04
C LYS A 309 4.68 21.17 12.69
N LEU A 310 5.94 21.43 12.95
CA LEU A 310 7.01 20.48 12.72
C LEU A 310 6.84 19.20 13.53
N SER A 311 6.45 19.31 14.81
CA SER A 311 6.17 18.17 15.68
C SER A 311 5.02 17.31 15.11
N SER A 312 3.95 17.92 14.59
CA SER A 312 2.85 17.21 13.94
C SER A 312 3.33 16.44 12.72
N LEU A 313 4.11 17.07 11.82
CA LEU A 313 4.63 16.42 10.62
C LEU A 313 5.62 15.29 10.97
N ALA A 314 6.45 15.49 11.99
CA ALA A 314 7.38 14.47 12.50
C ALA A 314 6.64 13.27 13.11
N ALA A 315 5.53 13.50 13.83
CA ALA A 315 4.68 12.44 14.38
C ALA A 315 4.06 11.58 13.27
N ASP A 316 3.54 12.19 12.20
CA ASP A 316 3.02 11.47 11.04
C ASP A 316 4.09 10.54 10.44
N MET A 317 5.31 11.06 10.25
CA MET A 317 6.43 10.26 9.73
C MET A 317 6.86 9.14 10.67
N SER A 318 6.88 9.40 11.96
CA SER A 318 7.18 8.38 12.97
C SER A 318 6.16 7.24 12.92
N SER A 319 4.88 7.55 12.73
CA SER A 319 3.82 6.55 12.62
C SER A 319 4.00 5.65 11.39
N ILE A 320 4.38 6.22 10.23
CA ILE A 320 4.66 5.47 9.00
C ILE A 320 5.89 4.57 9.20
N SER A 321 6.96 5.12 9.76
CA SER A 321 8.17 4.36 10.07
C SER A 321 7.89 3.20 11.02
N ALA A 322 7.13 3.42 12.09
CA ALA A 322 6.72 2.38 13.02
C ALA A 322 5.93 1.28 12.32
N ARG A 323 4.91 1.64 11.53
CA ARG A 323 4.04 0.69 10.84
C ARG A 323 4.78 -0.20 9.85
N PHE A 324 5.59 0.36 8.98
CA PHE A 324 6.19 -0.37 7.86
C PHE A 324 7.62 -0.84 8.12
N LEU A 325 8.42 -0.11 8.89
CA LEU A 325 9.81 -0.51 9.14
C LEU A 325 9.97 -1.37 10.40
N SER A 326 9.24 -1.06 11.48
CA SER A 326 9.41 -1.76 12.76
C SER A 326 8.40 -2.89 12.97
N GLN A 327 7.11 -2.66 12.68
CA GLN A 327 6.03 -3.62 12.96
C GLN A 327 5.84 -4.65 11.84
N ALA A 328 6.14 -4.29 10.57
CA ALA A 328 6.04 -5.23 9.46
C ALA A 328 7.17 -6.25 9.53
N GLN A 329 6.84 -7.46 10.01
CA GLN A 329 7.77 -8.57 10.19
C GLN A 329 7.16 -9.87 9.67
N PHE A 330 8.01 -10.84 9.33
CA PHE A 330 7.51 -12.17 8.99
C PHE A 330 6.92 -12.87 10.22
N ILE A 331 5.63 -13.25 10.16
CA ILE A 331 4.98 -14.14 11.13
C ILE A 331 5.51 -15.56 10.89
N ALA A 332 5.57 -15.97 9.61
CA ALA A 332 6.19 -17.21 9.17
C ALA A 332 7.32 -16.84 8.20
N GLN A 333 8.56 -17.04 8.64
CA GLN A 333 9.73 -16.82 7.79
C GLN A 333 9.75 -17.83 6.65
N PRO A 334 10.21 -17.43 5.44
CA PRO A 334 10.41 -18.37 4.35
C PRO A 334 11.33 -19.49 4.79
N SER A 335 10.83 -20.73 4.77
CA SER A 335 11.58 -21.90 5.18
C SER A 335 12.25 -22.57 3.98
N VAL A 336 13.38 -23.21 4.22
CA VAL A 336 14.04 -24.07 3.21
C VAL A 336 13.18 -25.31 2.98
N PRO A 337 12.57 -25.49 1.79
CA PRO A 337 11.70 -26.62 1.53
C PRO A 337 12.48 -27.93 1.47
N SER A 338 12.02 -28.95 2.20
CA SER A 338 12.64 -30.28 2.22
C SER A 338 12.21 -31.17 1.05
N ARG A 339 11.13 -30.82 0.35
CA ARG A 339 10.57 -31.60 -0.76
C ARG A 339 10.30 -30.71 -1.97
N PRO A 340 10.56 -31.19 -3.20
CA PRO A 340 10.21 -30.45 -4.40
C PRO A 340 8.69 -30.42 -4.60
N GLU A 341 8.19 -29.30 -5.11
CA GLU A 341 6.75 -29.11 -5.34
C GLU A 341 6.30 -29.74 -6.66
N ARG A 342 7.03 -29.53 -7.75
CA ARG A 342 6.70 -30.06 -9.10
C ARG A 342 7.91 -30.04 -10.03
N PRO A 343 7.92 -30.87 -11.07
CA PRO A 343 7.04 -32.04 -11.24
C PRO A 343 7.46 -33.18 -10.32
N ARG A 344 6.53 -34.02 -9.93
CA ARG A 344 6.87 -35.25 -9.20
C ARG A 344 7.80 -36.09 -10.11
N PRO A 345 9.07 -36.34 -9.76
CA PRO A 345 10.03 -36.94 -10.68
C PRO A 345 9.55 -38.29 -11.26
N LEU A 346 8.83 -39.06 -10.44
CA LEU A 346 8.22 -40.31 -10.88
C LEU A 346 7.23 -40.15 -12.03
N MET A 347 6.47 -39.03 -12.03
CA MET A 347 5.48 -38.76 -13.07
C MET A 347 6.16 -38.41 -14.42
N VAL A 348 7.27 -37.66 -14.36
CA VAL A 348 8.07 -37.31 -15.53
C VAL A 348 8.73 -38.58 -16.11
N ILE A 349 9.31 -39.42 -15.26
CA ILE A 349 9.90 -40.69 -15.65
C ILE A 349 8.88 -41.57 -16.38
N ALA A 350 7.69 -41.74 -15.78
CA ALA A 350 6.60 -42.52 -16.37
C ALA A 350 6.17 -41.97 -17.72
N LEU A 351 5.96 -40.66 -17.82
CA LEU A 351 5.48 -40.00 -19.04
C LEU A 351 6.52 -40.12 -20.17
N VAL A 352 7.81 -39.87 -19.90
CA VAL A 352 8.86 -39.97 -20.90
C VAL A 352 9.09 -41.42 -21.32
N ALA A 353 9.01 -42.38 -20.39
CA ALA A 353 9.09 -43.80 -20.71
C ALA A 353 7.95 -44.27 -21.63
N VAL A 354 6.71 -43.86 -21.34
CA VAL A 354 5.52 -44.16 -22.18
C VAL A 354 5.67 -43.53 -23.56
N LEU A 355 6.07 -42.25 -23.63
CA LEU A 355 6.27 -41.54 -24.90
C LEU A 355 7.35 -42.22 -25.77
N ALA A 356 8.50 -42.60 -25.17
CA ALA A 356 9.55 -43.33 -25.86
C ALA A 356 9.06 -44.71 -26.35
N GLY A 357 8.27 -45.40 -25.54
CA GLY A 357 7.64 -46.67 -25.91
C GLY A 357 6.70 -46.54 -27.09
N VAL A 358 5.81 -45.52 -27.08
CA VAL A 358 4.88 -45.27 -28.20
C VAL A 358 5.63 -44.90 -29.48
N LEU A 359 6.60 -44.03 -29.41
CA LEU A 359 7.42 -43.66 -30.58
C LEU A 359 8.19 -44.87 -31.15
N ALA A 360 8.76 -45.72 -30.30
CA ALA A 360 9.43 -46.92 -30.72
C ALA A 360 8.43 -47.91 -31.34
N ALA A 361 7.25 -48.07 -30.79
CA ALA A 361 6.17 -48.90 -31.36
C ALA A 361 5.76 -48.40 -32.74
N LEU A 362 5.50 -47.13 -32.90
CA LEU A 362 5.15 -46.51 -34.19
C LEU A 362 6.26 -46.71 -35.22
N TRP A 363 7.53 -46.59 -34.82
CA TRP A 363 8.66 -46.80 -35.72
C TRP A 363 8.82 -48.28 -36.13
N VAL A 364 8.70 -49.21 -35.17
CA VAL A 364 8.84 -50.68 -35.42
C VAL A 364 7.69 -51.26 -36.27
N TRP A 365 6.48 -50.70 -36.16
CA TRP A 365 5.30 -51.13 -36.92
C TRP A 365 4.93 -50.17 -38.06
N ARG A 366 5.79 -49.19 -38.39
CA ARG A 366 5.49 -48.18 -39.43
C ARG A 366 5.07 -48.78 -40.76
N ASP A 367 5.75 -49.88 -41.20
CA ASP A 367 5.49 -50.52 -42.49
C ASP A 367 4.11 -51.22 -42.49
N ALA A 368 3.70 -51.80 -41.39
CA ALA A 368 2.36 -52.37 -41.21
C ALA A 368 1.27 -51.29 -41.16
N LEU A 369 1.53 -50.17 -40.49
CA LEU A 369 0.64 -49.02 -40.43
C LEU A 369 0.45 -48.36 -41.81
N VAL A 370 1.52 -48.23 -42.57
CA VAL A 370 1.47 -47.69 -43.95
C VAL A 370 0.74 -48.63 -44.89
N GLN A 371 0.83 -49.94 -44.71
CA GLN A 371 0.05 -50.92 -45.48
C GLN A 371 -1.44 -50.84 -45.16
N MET A 372 -1.81 -50.76 -43.87
CA MET A 372 -3.22 -50.57 -43.46
C MET A 372 -3.85 -49.28 -43.99
N LEU A 373 -3.07 -48.20 -44.06
CA LEU A 373 -3.54 -46.89 -44.58
C LEU A 373 -3.58 -46.88 -46.12
N ARG A 374 -2.86 -47.76 -46.80
CA ARG A 374 -2.85 -47.88 -48.27
C ARG A 374 -3.90 -48.86 -48.82
N GLU A 375 -4.47 -49.75 -48.00
CA GLU A 375 -5.62 -50.54 -48.45
C GLU A 375 -6.87 -49.66 -48.54
N PRO A 376 -7.33 -49.30 -49.74
CA PRO A 376 -8.60 -48.60 -49.86
C PRO A 376 -9.67 -49.56 -49.36
N HIS A 377 -10.61 -49.04 -48.58
CA HIS A 377 -11.86 -49.74 -48.23
C HIS A 377 -12.52 -50.24 -49.50
N GLY A 378 -12.29 -51.54 -49.82
CA GLY A 378 -12.99 -52.19 -50.90
C GLY A 378 -14.47 -52.15 -50.64
N THR A 379 -15.14 -51.35 -51.43
CA THR A 379 -16.60 -51.36 -51.58
C THR A 379 -17.06 -52.80 -51.80
N LYS A 380 -17.63 -53.39 -50.77
CA LYS A 380 -18.49 -54.60 -50.97
C LYS A 380 -19.77 -54.09 -51.58
N THR A 381 -19.89 -54.33 -52.92
CA THR A 381 -21.18 -54.41 -53.62
C THR A 381 -21.89 -55.66 -53.18
#